data_7c0a1bfb03bea1afb64e5487b4fda01d
#
_entry.id   7c0a1bfb03bea1afb64e5487b4fda01d
#
_cell.length_a   1.000
_cell.length_b   1.000
_cell.length_c   1.000
_cell.angle_alpha   90.00
_cell.angle_beta   90.00
_cell.angle_gamma   90.00
#
_symmetry.space_group_name_H-M   'P 1'
#
loop_
_entity.id
_entity.type
_entity.pdbx_description
1 polymer ?
#
loop_
_entity_poly.entity_id
_entity_poly.type
_entity_poly.pdbx_seq_one_letter_code
_entity_poly.pdbx_strand_id
1 'polypeptide(L)'
;DIIKSLYEKGKYGKDVEVICNGFKTDDYLAKISDLINSGFQNIIPILDNYRELDKLTESIDSTFNIGIRIASEEEPKFEFYTSRLGIGYKDIIPYYSQKIAEHPNARLKMLHFFINTGIKDTAYYWNELYKCLRVYARLKKIAPEVDSLNIGGGFPIKTSLNFDYDYQYMVNEIVSQIKKFCEEEGVEEPNIYTEFGSFTVGESGGHLYKIISQKRQNDREKWNMIDSSFMTTLPDTWAISRHFIMLPLNRWEDTYERVFLGGLTCDSDDYYNSEQHTNAIYLPVFSDTKPLYIGFFHTGAY
;
A
#
# COMPACT_ATOMS: atom_id res chain seq x y z
N ASP A 1 12.36 -12.13 12.63
CA ASP A 1 13.39 -11.52 13.51
C ASP A 1 12.78 -10.40 14.38
N ILE A 2 12.12 -9.38 13.81
CA ILE A 2 11.54 -8.25 14.57
C ILE A 2 10.54 -8.74 15.62
N ILE A 3 9.61 -9.62 15.29
CA ILE A 3 8.60 -10.15 16.21
C ILE A 3 9.26 -10.83 17.41
N LYS A 4 10.24 -11.70 17.18
CA LYS A 4 10.99 -12.35 18.28
C LYS A 4 11.71 -11.34 19.16
N SER A 5 12.39 -10.37 18.56
CA SER A 5 13.08 -9.29 19.30
C SER A 5 12.13 -8.44 20.14
N LEU A 6 10.93 -8.14 19.64
CA LEU A 6 9.93 -7.39 20.38
C LEU A 6 9.29 -8.22 21.50
N TYR A 7 9.08 -9.52 21.27
CA TYR A 7 8.66 -10.46 22.31
C TYR A 7 9.69 -10.55 23.44
N GLU A 8 10.96 -10.75 23.12
CA GLU A 8 12.07 -10.80 24.09
C GLU A 8 12.18 -9.51 24.91
N LYS A 9 11.84 -8.37 24.32
CA LYS A 9 11.77 -7.06 25.00
C LYS A 9 10.47 -6.84 25.78
N GLY A 10 9.58 -7.82 25.84
CA GLY A 10 8.28 -7.71 26.53
C GLY A 10 7.32 -6.70 25.92
N LYS A 11 7.48 -6.38 24.63
CA LYS A 11 6.58 -5.43 23.91
C LYS A 11 5.29 -6.09 23.44
N TYR A 12 5.35 -7.38 23.11
CA TYR A 12 4.20 -8.18 22.67
C TYR A 12 4.20 -9.54 23.36
N GLY A 13 3.02 -10.13 23.53
CA GLY A 13 2.83 -11.53 23.90
C GLY A 13 2.90 -12.47 22.68
N LYS A 14 2.80 -13.77 22.91
CA LYS A 14 2.70 -14.78 21.84
C LYS A 14 1.33 -14.79 21.15
N ASP A 15 0.37 -14.06 21.69
CA ASP A 15 -0.98 -13.85 21.18
C ASP A 15 -1.07 -12.72 20.15
N VAL A 16 0.05 -12.01 19.88
CA VAL A 16 0.09 -10.94 18.87
C VAL A 16 -0.32 -11.48 17.50
N GLU A 17 -1.19 -10.75 16.82
CA GLU A 17 -1.57 -11.07 15.45
C GLU A 17 -0.51 -10.57 14.47
N VAL A 18 -0.04 -11.47 13.61
CA VAL A 18 0.97 -11.15 12.58
C VAL A 18 0.49 -11.63 11.22
N ILE A 19 0.16 -10.70 10.35
CA ILE A 19 -0.26 -10.98 8.99
C ILE A 19 0.97 -10.97 8.08
N CYS A 20 1.24 -12.12 7.42
CA CYS A 20 2.41 -12.32 6.59
C CYS A 20 2.02 -12.26 5.11
N ASN A 21 2.11 -11.06 4.54
CA ASN A 21 1.71 -10.78 3.16
C ASN A 21 2.82 -11.01 2.12
N GLY A 22 2.41 -10.94 0.86
CA GLY A 22 3.25 -10.97 -0.33
C GLY A 22 3.74 -12.37 -0.70
N PHE A 23 4.45 -12.47 -1.82
CA PHE A 23 5.10 -13.70 -2.25
C PHE A 23 6.17 -14.12 -1.24
N LYS A 24 6.16 -15.39 -0.87
CA LYS A 24 7.06 -15.91 0.16
C LYS A 24 8.16 -16.77 -0.44
N THR A 25 9.39 -16.35 -0.21
CA THR A 25 10.58 -17.18 -0.46
C THR A 25 10.65 -18.33 0.54
N ASP A 26 11.45 -19.34 0.25
CA ASP A 26 11.63 -20.49 1.17
C ASP A 26 12.20 -20.02 2.55
N ASP A 27 13.08 -19.02 2.59
CA ASP A 27 13.57 -18.42 3.85
C ASP A 27 12.44 -17.71 4.63
N TYR A 28 11.56 -17.01 3.94
CA TYR A 28 10.41 -16.36 4.59
C TYR A 28 9.42 -17.39 5.16
N LEU A 29 9.12 -18.46 4.40
CA LEU A 29 8.27 -19.56 4.88
C LEU A 29 8.88 -20.26 6.09
N ALA A 30 10.19 -20.52 6.07
CA ALA A 30 10.91 -21.09 7.21
C ALA A 30 10.80 -20.22 8.47
N LYS A 31 10.93 -18.91 8.35
CA LYS A 31 10.75 -17.97 9.47
C LYS A 31 9.32 -17.92 10.01
N ILE A 32 8.31 -18.03 9.13
CA ILE A 32 6.91 -18.16 9.53
C ILE A 32 6.69 -19.45 10.32
N SER A 33 7.16 -20.58 9.78
CA SER A 33 7.05 -21.89 10.44
C SER A 33 7.75 -21.91 11.80
N ASP A 34 8.93 -21.28 11.90
CA ASP A 34 9.68 -21.14 13.16
C ASP A 34 8.91 -20.32 14.22
N LEU A 35 8.22 -19.25 13.83
CA LEU A 35 7.36 -18.50 14.74
C LEU A 35 6.21 -19.37 15.25
N ILE A 36 5.49 -20.04 14.35
CA ILE A 36 4.36 -20.90 14.72
C ILE A 36 4.83 -22.03 15.64
N ASN A 37 5.91 -22.74 15.29
CA ASN A 37 6.49 -23.82 16.08
C ASN A 37 7.04 -23.32 17.44
N SER A 38 7.41 -22.03 17.54
CA SER A 38 7.80 -21.39 18.81
C SER A 38 6.59 -21.01 19.70
N GLY A 39 5.36 -21.34 19.27
CA GLY A 39 4.14 -21.16 20.04
C GLY A 39 3.49 -19.75 19.91
N PHE A 40 3.82 -19.01 18.87
CA PHE A 40 3.03 -17.84 18.50
C PHE A 40 1.72 -18.29 17.87
N GLN A 41 0.59 -17.83 18.43
CA GLN A 41 -0.73 -18.43 18.14
C GLN A 41 -1.41 -17.82 16.90
N ASN A 42 -1.16 -16.54 16.63
CA ASN A 42 -1.90 -15.76 15.65
C ASN A 42 -1.01 -15.29 14.49
N ILE A 43 -0.16 -16.18 13.99
CA ILE A 43 0.59 -15.94 12.76
C ILE A 43 -0.28 -16.37 11.60
N ILE A 44 -0.58 -15.45 10.68
CA ILE A 44 -1.49 -15.68 9.54
C ILE A 44 -0.72 -15.45 8.24
N PRO A 45 -0.07 -16.48 7.68
CA PRO A 45 0.48 -16.39 6.32
C PRO A 45 -0.65 -16.26 5.31
N ILE A 46 -0.60 -15.19 4.52
CA ILE A 46 -1.55 -14.95 3.45
C ILE A 46 -1.02 -15.60 2.18
N LEU A 47 -1.66 -16.68 1.76
CA LEU A 47 -1.25 -17.44 0.58
C LEU A 47 -1.39 -16.58 -0.69
N ASP A 48 -0.29 -16.41 -1.39
CA ASP A 48 -0.19 -15.72 -2.65
C ASP A 48 -0.28 -16.69 -3.84
N ASN A 49 0.08 -17.96 -3.60
CA ASN A 49 0.03 -19.04 -4.57
C ASN A 49 -0.12 -20.41 -3.89
N TYR A 50 -0.38 -21.43 -4.69
CA TYR A 50 -0.68 -22.79 -4.19
C TYR A 50 0.51 -23.47 -3.51
N ARG A 51 1.74 -23.21 -3.95
CA ARG A 51 2.96 -23.83 -3.41
C ARG A 51 3.22 -23.46 -1.94
N GLU A 52 2.78 -22.28 -1.53
CA GLU A 52 3.05 -21.78 -0.18
C GLU A 52 2.37 -22.64 0.90
N LEU A 53 1.17 -23.16 0.63
CA LEU A 53 0.51 -24.10 1.55
C LEU A 53 1.32 -25.39 1.71
N ASP A 54 1.73 -25.99 0.60
CA ASP A 54 2.48 -27.25 0.63
C ASP A 54 3.75 -27.09 1.48
N LYS A 55 4.47 -26.00 1.30
CA LYS A 55 5.69 -25.68 2.06
C LYS A 55 5.46 -25.46 3.55
N LEU A 56 4.39 -24.75 3.92
CA LEU A 56 4.04 -24.55 5.32
C LEU A 56 3.67 -25.87 6.00
N THR A 57 2.92 -26.70 5.32
CA THR A 57 2.48 -27.99 5.85
C THR A 57 3.59 -29.01 5.99
N GLU A 58 4.66 -28.92 5.19
CA GLU A 58 5.89 -29.72 5.36
C GLU A 58 6.65 -29.39 6.66
N SER A 59 6.45 -28.21 7.22
CA SER A 59 7.30 -27.64 8.29
C SER A 59 6.56 -27.36 9.60
N ILE A 60 5.21 -27.49 9.62
CA ILE A 60 4.37 -27.16 10.78
C ILE A 60 3.51 -28.37 11.14
N ASP A 61 3.76 -28.94 12.32
CA ASP A 61 3.03 -30.10 12.82
C ASP A 61 1.76 -29.73 13.63
N SER A 62 1.71 -28.49 14.14
CA SER A 62 0.57 -27.98 14.91
C SER A 62 -0.49 -27.34 14.02
N THR A 63 -1.69 -27.15 14.56
CA THR A 63 -2.72 -26.37 13.86
C THR A 63 -2.29 -24.92 13.72
N PHE A 64 -2.48 -24.36 12.53
CA PHE A 64 -2.14 -22.97 12.20
C PHE A 64 -3.17 -22.33 11.29
N ASN A 65 -3.27 -21.01 11.40
CA ASN A 65 -4.16 -20.19 10.59
C ASN A 65 -3.48 -19.78 9.27
N ILE A 66 -4.26 -19.69 8.23
CA ILE A 66 -3.85 -19.13 6.92
C ILE A 66 -4.86 -18.10 6.44
N GLY A 67 -4.42 -17.23 5.55
CA GLY A 67 -5.30 -16.41 4.72
C GLY A 67 -5.09 -16.71 3.24
N ILE A 68 -5.98 -16.22 2.39
CA ILE A 68 -5.83 -16.27 0.94
C ILE A 68 -5.92 -14.86 0.39
N ARG A 69 -4.93 -14.45 -0.41
CA ARG A 69 -5.00 -13.22 -1.19
C ARG A 69 -5.80 -13.46 -2.45
N ILE A 70 -6.78 -12.60 -2.69
CA ILE A 70 -7.56 -12.56 -3.92
C ILE A 70 -6.78 -11.75 -4.95
N ALA A 71 -6.58 -12.29 -6.15
CA ALA A 71 -6.08 -11.53 -7.28
C ALA A 71 -7.20 -10.61 -7.79
N SER A 72 -7.12 -9.32 -7.44
CA SER A 72 -8.07 -8.31 -7.91
C SER A 72 -7.91 -8.05 -9.42
N GLU A 73 -9.01 -7.66 -10.06
CA GLU A 73 -9.01 -7.21 -11.44
C GLU A 73 -8.69 -5.71 -11.46
N GLU A 74 -7.58 -5.35 -12.11
CA GLU A 74 -7.11 -3.97 -12.17
C GLU A 74 -7.87 -3.12 -13.20
N GLU A 75 -7.78 -1.81 -13.08
CA GLU A 75 -8.38 -0.88 -14.04
C GLU A 75 -7.77 -1.04 -15.45
N PRO A 76 -8.58 -0.93 -16.52
CA PRO A 76 -8.12 -1.13 -17.91
C PRO A 76 -7.01 -0.20 -18.42
N LYS A 77 -6.60 0.80 -17.65
CA LYS A 77 -5.44 1.65 -17.99
C LYS A 77 -4.08 0.95 -17.86
N PHE A 78 -4.04 -0.21 -17.20
CA PHE A 78 -2.86 -1.05 -17.13
C PHE A 78 -2.83 -2.07 -18.26
N GLU A 79 -1.65 -2.49 -18.65
CA GLU A 79 -1.45 -3.53 -19.67
C GLU A 79 -2.03 -4.89 -19.23
N PHE A 80 -2.03 -5.16 -17.93
CA PHE A 80 -2.61 -6.35 -17.32
C PHE A 80 -3.81 -5.99 -16.48
N TYR A 81 -4.92 -6.73 -16.64
CA TYR A 81 -6.17 -6.53 -15.92
C TYR A 81 -6.26 -7.25 -14.58
N THR A 82 -5.36 -8.21 -14.33
CA THR A 82 -5.39 -9.01 -13.10
C THR A 82 -4.09 -8.84 -12.34
N SER A 83 -4.20 -8.67 -11.03
CA SER A 83 -3.03 -8.62 -10.16
C SER A 83 -2.14 -9.85 -10.35
N ARG A 84 -0.81 -9.62 -10.43
CA ARG A 84 0.17 -10.71 -10.45
C ARG A 84 0.27 -11.48 -9.13
N LEU A 85 -0.34 -10.95 -8.07
CA LEU A 85 -0.33 -11.52 -6.72
C LEU A 85 -1.71 -12.06 -6.38
N GLY A 86 -1.73 -13.19 -5.69
CA GLY A 86 -2.95 -13.81 -5.20
C GLY A 86 -3.53 -14.89 -6.11
N ILE A 87 -4.66 -15.44 -5.68
CA ILE A 87 -5.40 -16.51 -6.33
C ILE A 87 -6.66 -15.92 -6.97
N GLY A 88 -6.97 -16.32 -8.20
CA GLY A 88 -8.13 -15.83 -8.94
C GLY A 88 -9.45 -16.13 -8.24
N TYR A 89 -10.43 -15.23 -8.33
CA TYR A 89 -11.75 -15.37 -7.69
C TYR A 89 -12.41 -16.73 -7.90
N LYS A 90 -12.29 -17.28 -9.11
CA LYS A 90 -12.93 -18.55 -9.48
C LYS A 90 -12.29 -19.77 -8.82
N ASP A 91 -11.02 -19.65 -8.47
CA ASP A 91 -10.20 -20.77 -8.02
C ASP A 91 -10.20 -20.91 -6.49
N ILE A 92 -10.61 -19.89 -5.74
CA ILE A 92 -10.54 -19.86 -4.27
C ILE A 92 -11.42 -20.94 -3.65
N ILE A 93 -12.69 -21.06 -4.06
CA ILE A 93 -13.60 -22.08 -3.52
C ILE A 93 -13.13 -23.51 -3.87
N PRO A 94 -12.77 -23.83 -5.14
CA PRO A 94 -12.17 -25.11 -5.47
C PRO A 94 -10.90 -25.41 -4.68
N TYR A 95 -10.02 -24.44 -4.54
CA TYR A 95 -8.78 -24.59 -3.79
C TYR A 95 -9.04 -24.91 -2.31
N TYR A 96 -9.94 -24.15 -1.66
CA TYR A 96 -10.36 -24.46 -0.30
C TYR A 96 -10.87 -25.91 -0.18
N SER A 97 -11.84 -26.27 -1.01
CA SER A 97 -12.49 -27.60 -0.92
C SER A 97 -11.55 -28.77 -1.20
N GLN A 98 -10.58 -28.59 -2.09
CA GLN A 98 -9.66 -29.67 -2.51
C GLN A 98 -8.41 -29.78 -1.66
N LYS A 99 -7.96 -28.69 -1.03
CA LYS A 99 -6.64 -28.65 -0.39
C LYS A 99 -6.67 -28.24 1.08
N ILE A 100 -7.64 -27.43 1.49
CA ILE A 100 -7.65 -26.83 2.84
C ILE A 100 -8.71 -27.50 3.74
N ALA A 101 -9.91 -27.75 3.22
CA ALA A 101 -11.05 -28.20 4.00
C ALA A 101 -10.77 -29.47 4.81
N GLU A 102 -10.07 -30.44 4.22
CA GLU A 102 -9.72 -31.71 4.86
C GLU A 102 -8.29 -31.74 5.43
N HIS A 103 -7.59 -30.59 5.35
CA HIS A 103 -6.22 -30.54 5.86
C HIS A 103 -6.21 -30.65 7.40
N PRO A 104 -5.39 -31.55 7.98
CA PRO A 104 -5.43 -31.78 9.43
C PRO A 104 -5.06 -30.54 10.25
N ASN A 105 -4.15 -29.71 9.77
CA ASN A 105 -3.53 -28.64 10.54
C ASN A 105 -3.83 -27.23 10.04
N ALA A 106 -4.05 -27.01 8.73
CA ALA A 106 -4.31 -25.69 8.19
C ALA A 106 -5.79 -25.27 8.37
N ARG A 107 -6.02 -24.04 8.83
CA ARG A 107 -7.36 -23.45 9.00
C ARG A 107 -7.43 -22.12 8.26
N LEU A 108 -8.38 -22.00 7.34
CA LEU A 108 -8.59 -20.75 6.61
C LEU A 108 -9.31 -19.75 7.52
N LYS A 109 -8.61 -18.71 7.94
CA LYS A 109 -9.13 -17.66 8.81
C LYS A 109 -9.48 -16.38 8.06
N MET A 110 -8.68 -15.99 7.05
CA MET A 110 -8.73 -14.65 6.46
C MET A 110 -8.81 -14.68 4.94
N LEU A 111 -9.61 -13.77 4.38
CA LEU A 111 -9.45 -13.33 3.01
C LEU A 111 -8.74 -11.97 2.97
N HIS A 112 -7.89 -11.77 1.99
CA HIS A 112 -7.23 -10.50 1.74
C HIS A 112 -7.43 -10.05 0.30
N PHE A 113 -7.81 -8.80 0.10
CA PHE A 113 -7.79 -8.18 -1.22
C PHE A 113 -7.13 -6.81 -1.16
N PHE A 114 -6.61 -6.37 -2.29
CA PHE A 114 -6.00 -5.06 -2.45
C PHE A 114 -6.23 -4.58 -3.88
N ILE A 115 -6.44 -3.29 -4.04
CA ILE A 115 -6.61 -2.64 -5.34
C ILE A 115 -5.61 -1.48 -5.50
N ASN A 116 -4.82 -1.48 -6.58
CA ASN A 116 -3.76 -0.50 -6.82
C ASN A 116 -4.28 0.94 -6.98
N THR A 117 -5.49 1.10 -7.48
CA THR A 117 -6.11 2.43 -7.65
C THR A 117 -6.46 3.12 -6.33
N GLY A 118 -6.34 2.39 -5.22
CA GLY A 118 -6.62 2.86 -3.87
C GLY A 118 -8.09 2.91 -3.51
N ILE A 119 -8.35 3.28 -2.26
CA ILE A 119 -9.71 3.38 -1.70
C ILE A 119 -10.30 4.72 -2.12
N LYS A 120 -11.15 4.68 -3.10
CA LYS A 120 -11.86 5.83 -3.64
C LYS A 120 -13.32 5.48 -3.85
N ASP A 121 -14.19 6.47 -3.78
CA ASP A 121 -15.61 6.29 -4.12
C ASP A 121 -15.77 6.17 -5.64
N THR A 122 -15.42 5.00 -6.16
CA THR A 122 -15.50 4.66 -7.59
C THR A 122 -16.22 3.34 -7.78
N ALA A 123 -16.92 3.18 -8.90
CA ALA A 123 -17.54 1.92 -9.27
C ALA A 123 -16.52 0.75 -9.29
N TYR A 124 -15.27 1.05 -9.54
CA TYR A 124 -14.17 0.11 -9.55
C TYR A 124 -13.91 -0.49 -8.17
N TYR A 125 -13.69 0.37 -7.16
CA TYR A 125 -13.46 -0.05 -5.79
C TYR A 125 -14.62 -0.88 -5.25
N TRP A 126 -15.84 -0.39 -5.44
CA TRP A 126 -17.04 -1.07 -4.96
C TRP A 126 -17.25 -2.43 -5.63
N ASN A 127 -17.02 -2.53 -6.95
CA ASN A 127 -17.13 -3.79 -7.66
C ASN A 127 -16.14 -4.84 -7.15
N GLU A 128 -14.89 -4.46 -6.91
CA GLU A 128 -13.87 -5.37 -6.37
C GLU A 128 -14.20 -5.78 -4.92
N LEU A 129 -14.65 -4.86 -4.09
CA LEU A 129 -15.12 -5.17 -2.74
C LEU A 129 -16.28 -6.18 -2.77
N TYR A 130 -17.29 -5.96 -3.63
CA TYR A 130 -18.41 -6.89 -3.76
C TYR A 130 -18.00 -8.27 -4.29
N LYS A 131 -17.06 -8.36 -5.21
CA LYS A 131 -16.50 -9.65 -5.64
C LYS A 131 -15.86 -10.38 -4.47
N CYS A 132 -15.06 -9.67 -3.66
CA CYS A 132 -14.46 -10.23 -2.46
C CYS A 132 -15.51 -10.70 -1.45
N LEU A 133 -16.54 -9.90 -1.18
CA LEU A 133 -17.62 -10.26 -0.26
C LEU A 133 -18.41 -11.50 -0.72
N ARG A 134 -18.63 -11.66 -2.04
CA ARG A 134 -19.25 -12.89 -2.57
C ARG A 134 -18.39 -14.13 -2.29
N VAL A 135 -17.08 -14.03 -2.41
CA VAL A 135 -16.17 -15.11 -2.07
C VAL A 135 -16.21 -15.38 -0.57
N TYR A 136 -16.19 -14.33 0.25
CA TYR A 136 -16.29 -14.44 1.70
C TYR A 136 -17.59 -15.16 2.12
N ALA A 137 -18.74 -14.71 1.64
CA ALA A 137 -20.04 -15.32 2.01
C ALA A 137 -20.13 -16.80 1.60
N ARG A 138 -19.61 -17.15 0.42
CA ARG A 138 -19.56 -18.55 -0.02
C ARG A 138 -18.62 -19.38 0.83
N LEU A 139 -17.45 -18.88 1.17
CA LEU A 139 -16.52 -19.57 2.08
C LEU A 139 -17.12 -19.71 3.47
N LYS A 140 -17.71 -18.65 4.04
CA LYS A 140 -18.29 -18.69 5.38
C LYS A 140 -19.35 -19.80 5.54
N LYS A 141 -20.10 -20.11 4.48
CA LYS A 141 -21.10 -21.19 4.46
C LYS A 141 -20.50 -22.61 4.51
N ILE A 142 -19.24 -22.79 4.08
CA ILE A 142 -18.55 -24.09 4.02
C ILE A 142 -17.31 -24.16 4.92
N ALA A 143 -16.83 -23.03 5.39
CA ALA A 143 -15.67 -22.85 6.25
C ALA A 143 -16.06 -21.88 7.39
N PRO A 144 -16.77 -22.34 8.43
CA PRO A 144 -17.28 -21.47 9.50
C PRO A 144 -16.17 -20.71 10.26
N GLU A 145 -14.95 -21.21 10.24
CA GLU A 145 -13.77 -20.61 10.85
C GLU A 145 -13.26 -19.36 10.12
N VAL A 146 -13.67 -19.12 8.88
CA VAL A 146 -13.36 -17.87 8.17
C VAL A 146 -14.11 -16.73 8.83
N ASP A 147 -13.38 -15.85 9.50
CA ASP A 147 -13.95 -14.76 10.30
C ASP A 147 -13.32 -13.40 10.02
N SER A 148 -12.36 -13.32 9.10
CA SER A 148 -11.55 -12.14 8.89
C SER A 148 -11.48 -11.72 7.43
N LEU A 149 -11.58 -10.41 7.20
CA LEU A 149 -11.44 -9.78 5.88
C LEU A 149 -10.43 -8.65 5.96
N ASN A 150 -9.29 -8.82 5.29
CA ASN A 150 -8.32 -7.76 5.13
C ASN A 150 -8.62 -7.00 3.82
N ILE A 151 -9.02 -5.75 3.94
CA ILE A 151 -9.37 -4.89 2.81
C ILE A 151 -8.16 -4.13 2.24
N GLY A 152 -6.96 -4.46 2.68
CA GLY A 152 -5.72 -3.84 2.22
C GLY A 152 -5.57 -2.39 2.67
N GLY A 153 -4.75 -1.67 1.92
CA GLY A 153 -4.51 -0.25 2.10
C GLY A 153 -5.05 0.59 0.95
N GLY A 154 -4.55 1.81 0.84
CA GLY A 154 -4.83 2.67 -0.30
C GLY A 154 -5.68 3.89 -0.01
N PHE A 155 -5.90 4.26 1.25
CA PHE A 155 -6.44 5.59 1.54
C PHE A 155 -5.50 6.65 0.97
N PRO A 156 -6.04 7.62 0.21
CA PRO A 156 -5.24 8.69 -0.34
C PRO A 156 -4.63 9.54 0.79
N ILE A 157 -3.48 10.08 0.54
CA ILE A 157 -2.84 11.07 1.41
C ILE A 157 -2.86 12.43 0.75
N LYS A 158 -2.73 13.46 1.55
CA LYS A 158 -2.73 14.84 1.08
C LYS A 158 -1.52 15.11 0.18
N THR A 159 -1.77 15.35 -1.09
CA THR A 159 -0.76 15.61 -2.14
C THR A 159 -0.76 17.04 -2.64
N SER A 160 -1.74 17.84 -2.23
CA SER A 160 -1.86 19.25 -2.55
C SER A 160 -2.55 20.00 -1.41
N LEU A 161 -2.42 21.33 -1.37
CA LEU A 161 -3.04 22.17 -0.34
C LEU A 161 -4.56 22.21 -0.41
N ASN A 162 -5.13 21.95 -1.58
CA ASN A 162 -6.57 21.88 -1.81
C ASN A 162 -7.09 20.42 -1.85
N PHE A 163 -6.30 19.47 -1.33
CA PHE A 163 -6.74 18.10 -1.22
C PHE A 163 -7.93 17.99 -0.28
N ASP A 164 -8.99 17.36 -0.78
CA ASP A 164 -10.21 17.08 -0.04
C ASP A 164 -10.60 15.62 -0.25
N TYR A 165 -10.77 14.89 0.85
CA TYR A 165 -11.21 13.50 0.86
C TYR A 165 -11.91 13.21 2.18
N ASP A 166 -13.16 12.81 2.13
CA ASP A 166 -13.95 12.49 3.32
C ASP A 166 -13.69 11.05 3.78
N TYR A 167 -12.67 10.90 4.64
CA TYR A 167 -12.30 9.61 5.22
C TYR A 167 -13.42 9.01 6.05
N GLN A 168 -14.14 9.83 6.81
CA GLN A 168 -15.21 9.34 7.68
C GLN A 168 -16.37 8.77 6.87
N TYR A 169 -16.75 9.46 5.79
CA TYR A 169 -17.75 8.97 4.85
C TYR A 169 -17.32 7.62 4.27
N MET A 170 -16.10 7.52 3.73
CA MET A 170 -15.63 6.27 3.09
C MET A 170 -15.55 5.09 4.07
N VAL A 171 -15.07 5.32 5.30
CA VAL A 171 -15.06 4.26 6.32
C VAL A 171 -16.47 3.80 6.66
N ASN A 172 -17.39 4.75 6.86
CA ASN A 172 -18.78 4.44 7.17
C ASN A 172 -19.43 3.66 6.03
N GLU A 173 -19.22 4.07 4.78
CA GLU A 173 -19.75 3.36 3.60
C GLU A 173 -19.18 1.95 3.48
N ILE A 174 -17.87 1.77 3.62
CA ILE A 174 -17.25 0.43 3.55
C ILE A 174 -17.87 -0.49 4.60
N VAL A 175 -17.93 -0.06 5.85
CA VAL A 175 -18.49 -0.86 6.94
C VAL A 175 -19.97 -1.14 6.71
N SER A 176 -20.75 -0.14 6.29
CA SER A 176 -22.17 -0.27 6.00
C SER A 176 -22.44 -1.26 4.87
N GLN A 177 -21.66 -1.19 3.78
CA GLN A 177 -21.81 -2.11 2.65
C GLN A 177 -21.45 -3.55 3.01
N ILE A 178 -20.40 -3.74 3.83
CA ILE A 178 -20.02 -5.08 4.32
C ILE A 178 -21.14 -5.67 5.18
N LYS A 179 -21.67 -4.91 6.14
CA LYS A 179 -22.76 -5.33 7.02
C LYS A 179 -24.01 -5.71 6.22
N LYS A 180 -24.45 -4.80 5.38
CA LYS A 180 -25.64 -5.01 4.52
C LYS A 180 -25.48 -6.28 3.67
N PHE A 181 -24.32 -6.46 3.05
CA PHE A 181 -24.07 -7.64 2.22
C PHE A 181 -24.11 -8.94 3.04
N CYS A 182 -23.50 -8.96 4.23
CA CYS A 182 -23.51 -10.13 5.10
C CYS A 182 -24.93 -10.46 5.60
N GLU A 183 -25.73 -9.44 5.93
CA GLU A 183 -27.14 -9.60 6.30
C GLU A 183 -27.95 -10.21 5.14
N GLU A 184 -27.82 -9.68 3.91
CA GLU A 184 -28.49 -10.17 2.71
C GLU A 184 -28.12 -11.62 2.38
N GLU A 185 -26.85 -12.00 2.59
CA GLU A 185 -26.35 -13.37 2.36
C GLU A 185 -26.60 -14.33 3.54
N GLY A 186 -27.05 -13.83 4.68
CA GLY A 186 -27.29 -14.62 5.91
C GLY A 186 -26.03 -15.22 6.49
N VAL A 187 -24.94 -14.47 6.50
CA VAL A 187 -23.64 -14.86 7.07
C VAL A 187 -23.17 -13.85 8.13
N GLU A 188 -22.31 -14.31 9.04
CA GLU A 188 -21.71 -13.44 10.05
C GLU A 188 -20.77 -12.42 9.40
N GLU A 189 -20.73 -11.20 9.97
CA GLU A 189 -19.81 -10.14 9.57
C GLU A 189 -18.37 -10.53 9.89
N PRO A 190 -17.39 -10.20 9.00
CA PRO A 190 -15.99 -10.45 9.29
C PRO A 190 -15.40 -9.41 10.25
N ASN A 191 -14.35 -9.80 10.96
CA ASN A 191 -13.40 -8.85 11.52
C ASN A 191 -12.68 -8.15 10.38
N ILE A 192 -12.69 -6.82 10.36
CA ILE A 192 -12.09 -6.04 9.27
C ILE A 192 -10.66 -5.67 9.64
N TYR A 193 -9.72 -6.00 8.77
CA TYR A 193 -8.31 -5.62 8.86
C TYR A 193 -7.97 -4.61 7.77
N THR A 194 -7.06 -3.70 8.08
CA THR A 194 -6.63 -2.64 7.17
C THR A 194 -5.12 -2.49 7.17
N GLU A 195 -4.56 -2.04 6.04
CA GLU A 195 -3.12 -1.82 5.85
C GLU A 195 -2.84 -0.37 5.44
N PHE A 196 -3.33 0.58 6.20
CA PHE A 196 -3.28 2.01 5.87
C PHE A 196 -1.91 2.66 6.11
N GLY A 197 -0.83 2.03 5.60
CA GLY A 197 0.55 2.47 5.83
C GLY A 197 0.78 3.92 5.40
N SER A 198 0.54 4.25 4.14
CA SER A 198 0.73 5.61 3.63
C SER A 198 -0.10 6.64 4.39
N PHE A 199 -1.36 6.33 4.68
CA PHE A 199 -2.22 7.20 5.47
C PHE A 199 -1.67 7.44 6.88
N THR A 200 -1.11 6.41 7.52
CA THR A 200 -0.61 6.48 8.89
C THR A 200 0.69 7.26 9.01
N VAL A 201 1.63 7.10 8.06
CA VAL A 201 2.98 7.67 8.18
C VAL A 201 3.33 8.70 7.10
N GLY A 202 2.52 8.87 6.07
CA GLY A 202 2.82 9.76 4.95
C GLY A 202 3.10 11.19 5.37
N GLU A 203 2.29 11.73 6.27
CA GLU A 203 2.45 13.12 6.76
C GLU A 203 3.62 13.33 7.72
N SER A 204 4.30 12.26 8.17
CA SER A 204 5.40 12.33 9.13
C SER A 204 6.75 12.71 8.51
N GLY A 205 6.87 12.67 7.18
CA GLY A 205 8.13 12.89 6.46
C GLY A 205 8.13 14.12 5.58
N GLY A 206 9.34 14.64 5.34
CA GLY A 206 9.60 15.71 4.39
C GLY A 206 11.03 15.66 3.86
N HIS A 207 11.23 16.11 2.61
CA HIS A 207 12.54 16.31 2.02
C HIS A 207 12.81 17.79 1.88
N LEU A 208 14.01 18.20 2.26
CA LEU A 208 14.53 19.57 2.14
C LEU A 208 15.63 19.60 1.11
N TYR A 209 15.50 20.50 0.13
CA TYR A 209 16.52 20.72 -0.89
C TYR A 209 16.93 22.19 -0.93
N LYS A 210 18.20 22.39 -1.24
CA LYS A 210 18.74 23.70 -1.58
C LYS A 210 18.78 23.85 -3.11
N ILE A 211 18.35 24.99 -3.61
CA ILE A 211 18.61 25.36 -5.02
C ILE A 211 20.05 25.83 -5.12
N ILE A 212 20.86 25.11 -5.88
CA ILE A 212 22.31 25.35 -5.99
C ILE A 212 22.70 26.12 -7.24
N SER A 213 21.89 26.07 -8.29
CA SER A 213 22.12 26.84 -9.51
C SER A 213 20.83 27.01 -10.31
N GLN A 214 20.86 27.97 -11.23
CA GLN A 214 19.81 28.10 -12.25
C GLN A 214 20.44 28.03 -13.63
N LYS A 215 19.85 27.20 -14.50
CA LYS A 215 20.23 27.08 -15.91
C LYS A 215 19.08 27.61 -16.78
N ARG A 216 19.38 28.56 -17.65
CA ARG A 216 18.43 29.02 -18.65
C ARG A 216 18.70 28.34 -19.98
N GLN A 217 17.74 27.54 -20.47
CA GLN A 217 17.84 26.85 -21.76
C GLN A 217 17.36 27.70 -22.92
N ASN A 218 16.31 28.51 -22.69
CA ASN A 218 15.72 29.44 -23.63
C ASN A 218 14.88 30.50 -22.89
N ASP A 219 14.13 31.33 -23.61
CA ASP A 219 13.35 32.39 -23.00
C ASP A 219 12.20 31.95 -22.09
N ARG A 220 11.82 30.70 -22.17
CA ARG A 220 10.69 30.10 -21.41
C ARG A 220 11.10 29.08 -20.38
N GLU A 221 12.31 28.50 -20.48
CA GLU A 221 12.75 27.37 -19.68
C GLU A 221 13.93 27.77 -18.78
N LYS A 222 13.64 27.91 -17.52
CA LYS A 222 14.62 28.09 -16.43
C LYS A 222 14.59 26.88 -15.54
N TRP A 223 15.72 26.23 -15.39
CA TRP A 223 15.90 25.04 -14.57
C TRP A 223 16.61 25.40 -13.28
N ASN A 224 15.96 25.24 -12.14
CA ASN A 224 16.56 25.30 -10.83
C ASN A 224 17.09 23.91 -10.47
N MET A 225 18.40 23.82 -10.25
CA MET A 225 19.04 22.56 -9.87
C MET A 225 19.06 22.42 -8.35
N ILE A 226 18.55 21.29 -7.85
CA ILE A 226 18.61 20.94 -6.42
C ILE A 226 19.95 20.29 -6.04
N ASP A 227 20.28 20.27 -4.77
CA ASP A 227 21.49 19.62 -4.22
C ASP A 227 21.35 18.10 -4.02
N SER A 228 20.41 17.49 -4.71
CA SER A 228 20.09 16.06 -4.62
C SER A 228 19.54 15.51 -5.93
N SER A 229 19.00 14.31 -5.92
CA SER A 229 18.36 13.66 -7.05
C SER A 229 16.94 13.24 -6.69
N PHE A 230 15.96 13.58 -7.54
CA PHE A 230 14.58 13.07 -7.41
C PHE A 230 14.51 11.56 -7.64
N MET A 231 15.41 11.01 -8.47
CA MET A 231 15.46 9.57 -8.74
C MET A 231 15.70 8.74 -7.48
N THR A 232 16.47 9.27 -6.54
CA THR A 232 16.87 8.55 -5.31
C THR A 232 16.10 8.97 -4.07
N THR A 233 15.67 10.22 -3.99
CA THR A 233 15.04 10.75 -2.76
C THR A 233 13.52 10.85 -2.85
N LEU A 234 12.96 10.98 -4.06
CA LEU A 234 11.52 10.98 -4.32
C LEU A 234 11.18 10.09 -5.52
N PRO A 235 11.47 8.78 -5.47
CA PRO A 235 11.32 7.88 -6.61
C PRO A 235 9.88 7.82 -7.15
N ASP A 236 8.89 8.02 -6.31
CA ASP A 236 7.48 8.00 -6.72
C ASP A 236 7.13 9.11 -7.71
N THR A 237 7.93 10.18 -7.81
CA THR A 237 7.68 11.27 -8.76
C THR A 237 7.82 10.79 -10.21
N TRP A 238 8.84 10.00 -10.50
CA TRP A 238 9.07 9.46 -11.82
C TRP A 238 8.45 8.08 -12.03
N ALA A 239 8.45 7.22 -11.00
CA ALA A 239 7.97 5.85 -11.13
C ALA A 239 6.43 5.76 -11.29
N ILE A 240 5.68 6.61 -10.60
CA ILE A 240 4.21 6.58 -10.59
C ILE A 240 3.56 7.96 -10.74
N SER A 241 4.32 8.96 -11.17
CA SER A 241 3.85 10.35 -11.34
C SER A 241 3.18 10.92 -10.09
N ARG A 242 3.71 10.59 -8.90
CA ARG A 242 3.16 11.05 -7.64
C ARG A 242 3.45 12.53 -7.41
N HIS A 243 2.43 13.24 -6.93
CA HIS A 243 2.53 14.64 -6.52
C HIS A 243 2.85 14.74 -5.04
N PHE A 244 3.58 15.80 -4.68
CA PHE A 244 3.84 16.17 -3.30
C PHE A 244 3.51 17.64 -3.08
N ILE A 245 3.16 18.01 -1.86
CA ILE A 245 3.10 19.44 -1.48
C ILE A 245 4.53 19.96 -1.50
N MET A 246 4.79 20.92 -2.38
CA MET A 246 6.09 21.57 -2.51
C MET A 246 5.94 23.06 -2.19
N LEU A 247 6.79 23.56 -1.28
CA LEU A 247 6.77 24.96 -0.86
C LEU A 247 8.22 25.48 -0.74
N PRO A 248 8.47 26.76 -1.07
CA PRO A 248 9.69 27.43 -0.64
C PRO A 248 9.69 27.50 0.90
N LEU A 249 10.84 27.37 1.54
CA LEU A 249 10.98 27.42 3.00
C LEU A 249 11.50 28.77 3.50
N ASN A 250 11.93 29.61 2.58
CA ASN A 250 12.39 30.97 2.85
C ASN A 250 12.07 31.84 1.65
N ARG A 251 12.31 33.14 1.80
CA ARG A 251 12.19 34.14 0.74
C ARG A 251 10.75 34.29 0.20
N TRP A 252 9.78 34.12 1.07
CA TRP A 252 8.34 34.14 0.73
C TRP A 252 7.89 35.48 0.13
N GLU A 253 8.53 36.58 0.53
CA GLU A 253 8.20 37.96 0.08
C GLU A 253 8.92 38.36 -1.22
N ASP A 254 9.80 37.51 -1.74
CA ASP A 254 10.55 37.80 -2.95
C ASP A 254 9.63 37.68 -4.20
N THR A 255 10.04 38.27 -5.30
CA THR A 255 9.38 38.05 -6.59
C THR A 255 9.54 36.63 -7.05
N TYR A 256 8.47 36.01 -7.58
CA TYR A 256 8.43 34.65 -8.07
C TYR A 256 8.58 34.59 -9.58
N GLU A 257 9.19 33.55 -10.06
CA GLU A 257 9.28 33.22 -11.49
C GLU A 257 8.93 31.73 -11.74
N ARG A 258 8.48 31.47 -12.97
CA ARG A 258 8.23 30.08 -13.42
C ARG A 258 9.55 29.35 -13.63
N VAL A 259 9.66 28.15 -13.06
CA VAL A 259 10.86 27.33 -13.15
C VAL A 259 10.52 25.85 -13.32
N PHE A 260 11.52 25.09 -13.74
CA PHE A 260 11.57 23.63 -13.64
C PHE A 260 12.57 23.26 -12.55
N LEU A 261 12.41 22.06 -11.96
CA LEU A 261 13.32 21.53 -10.98
C LEU A 261 14.07 20.33 -11.54
N GLY A 262 15.38 20.37 -11.53
CA GLY A 262 16.26 19.26 -11.95
C GLY A 262 17.13 18.77 -10.82
N GLY A 263 17.41 17.47 -10.82
CA GLY A 263 18.37 16.83 -9.93
C GLY A 263 19.79 16.83 -10.49
N LEU A 264 20.72 16.23 -9.75
CA LEU A 264 22.16 16.22 -10.05
C LEU A 264 22.61 15.11 -10.99
N THR A 265 21.81 14.10 -11.23
CA THR A 265 22.23 12.96 -12.03
C THR A 265 22.14 13.25 -13.54
N CYS A 266 22.76 12.40 -14.34
CA CYS A 266 22.66 12.46 -15.81
C CYS A 266 21.42 11.74 -16.33
N ASP A 267 20.59 11.18 -15.48
CA ASP A 267 19.35 10.51 -15.88
C ASP A 267 18.34 11.55 -16.42
N SER A 268 17.76 11.26 -17.58
CA SER A 268 16.81 12.17 -18.24
C SER A 268 15.51 12.37 -17.44
N ASP A 269 15.20 11.48 -16.54
CA ASP A 269 14.00 11.54 -15.69
C ASP A 269 14.27 12.15 -14.30
N ASP A 270 15.52 12.62 -14.03
CA ASP A 270 15.89 13.27 -12.79
C ASP A 270 15.40 14.73 -12.72
N TYR A 271 14.09 14.90 -12.77
CA TYR A 271 13.45 16.20 -12.65
C TYR A 271 12.06 16.08 -12.01
N TYR A 272 11.57 17.20 -11.47
CA TYR A 272 10.21 17.35 -10.99
C TYR A 272 9.45 18.27 -11.94
N ASN A 273 8.55 17.69 -12.73
CA ASN A 273 7.93 18.37 -13.87
C ASN A 273 6.53 18.90 -13.54
N SER A 274 6.32 20.18 -13.79
CA SER A 274 5.00 20.81 -13.72
C SER A 274 4.03 20.34 -14.81
N GLU A 275 4.52 19.87 -15.95
CA GLU A 275 3.66 19.45 -17.08
C GLU A 275 2.95 18.12 -16.77
N GLN A 276 3.62 17.18 -16.14
CA GLN A 276 2.98 15.97 -15.60
C GLN A 276 2.00 16.32 -14.46
N HIS A 277 2.13 17.49 -13.88
CA HIS A 277 1.42 17.94 -12.69
C HIS A 277 0.48 19.08 -12.94
N THR A 278 0.00 19.29 -14.14
CA THR A 278 -1.02 20.28 -14.54
C THR A 278 -0.77 21.75 -14.14
N ASN A 279 0.12 22.02 -13.18
CA ASN A 279 0.43 23.34 -12.64
C ASN A 279 1.89 23.71 -12.85
N ALA A 280 2.14 24.94 -13.26
CA ALA A 280 3.49 25.51 -13.32
C ALA A 280 4.08 25.66 -11.90
N ILE A 281 5.38 25.39 -11.77
CA ILE A 281 6.12 25.66 -10.54
C ILE A 281 6.56 27.12 -10.55
N TYR A 282 6.21 27.85 -9.49
CA TYR A 282 6.67 29.20 -9.24
C TYR A 282 7.48 29.24 -7.97
N LEU A 283 8.70 29.74 -8.05
CA LEU A 283 9.62 29.89 -6.92
C LEU A 283 10.22 31.29 -6.89
N PRO A 284 10.71 31.77 -5.72
CA PRO A 284 11.48 32.98 -5.63
C PRO A 284 12.63 33.02 -6.64
N VAL A 285 12.80 34.16 -7.30
CA VAL A 285 13.85 34.36 -8.32
C VAL A 285 15.21 33.90 -7.79
N PHE A 286 15.92 33.09 -8.58
CA PHE A 286 17.24 32.58 -8.19
C PHE A 286 18.24 33.72 -7.89
N SER A 287 19.11 33.49 -6.92
CA SER A 287 20.16 34.44 -6.55
C SER A 287 21.38 33.65 -6.02
N ASP A 288 22.54 33.95 -6.55
CA ASP A 288 23.82 33.38 -6.08
C ASP A 288 24.19 33.78 -4.65
N THR A 289 23.66 34.92 -4.17
CA THR A 289 23.98 35.45 -2.84
C THR A 289 22.93 35.20 -1.78
N LYS A 290 21.70 34.77 -2.16
CA LYS A 290 20.59 34.51 -1.26
C LYS A 290 20.12 33.07 -1.46
N PRO A 291 20.52 32.12 -0.60
CA PRO A 291 20.13 30.72 -0.76
C PRO A 291 18.60 30.57 -0.74
N LEU A 292 18.10 29.67 -1.60
CA LEU A 292 16.72 29.26 -1.65
C LEU A 292 16.62 27.80 -1.24
N TYR A 293 15.74 27.53 -0.27
CA TYR A 293 15.41 26.18 0.17
C TYR A 293 13.96 25.88 -0.18
N ILE A 294 13.72 24.65 -0.63
CA ILE A 294 12.40 24.12 -0.92
C ILE A 294 12.13 22.87 -0.12
N GLY A 295 10.90 22.67 0.31
CA GLY A 295 10.46 21.48 1.03
C GLY A 295 9.43 20.72 0.24
N PHE A 296 9.56 19.39 0.21
CA PHE A 296 8.54 18.46 -0.23
C PHE A 296 7.99 17.78 0.99
N PHE A 297 6.67 17.85 1.17
CA PHE A 297 5.99 17.37 2.37
C PHE A 297 5.15 16.12 2.09
N HIS A 298 4.83 15.39 3.16
CA HIS A 298 4.08 14.13 3.11
C HIS A 298 4.82 13.01 2.37
N THR A 299 6.14 12.92 2.60
CA THR A 299 7.03 11.94 2.01
C THR A 299 7.40 10.80 2.97
N GLY A 300 6.64 10.62 4.06
CA GLY A 300 6.95 9.65 5.12
C GLY A 300 6.65 8.19 4.77
N ALA A 301 6.01 7.93 3.62
CA ALA A 301 5.71 6.58 3.14
C ALA A 301 6.38 6.33 1.81
N TYR A 302 7.13 5.18 1.72
CA TYR A 302 7.91 4.70 0.56
C TYR A 302 9.10 5.56 0.15
#